data_1cbf3f0bf393e946410faa96552ca7a6
#
_entry.id   1cbf3f0bf393e946410faa96552ca7a6
#
_cell.length_a   1.000
_cell.length_b   1.000
_cell.length_c   1.000
_cell.angle_alpha   90.00
_cell.angle_beta   90.00
_cell.angle_gamma   90.00
#
_symmetry.space_group_name_H-M   'P 1'
#
loop_
_entity.id
_entity.type
_entity.pdbx_description
1 polymer ?
#
loop_
_entity_poly.entity_id
_entity_poly.type
_entity_poly.pdbx_seq_one_letter_code
_entity_poly.pdbx_strand_id
1 'polypeptide(L)'
;VAAMSRAGLYGDVRLCTGIFSTVDLRSGEAAEPVVEAQLAASENFRGIRSAFPSDLNDQFLAGFALLQKYNLSYDNWSPDFTRLPTLAELANKFPEVTIIVNHLGGQIDPNADEETVAEWRRCIDAVAACPNAVMKTGGAQMRVGPWEPAYHMHQADAPMGSEAFCEILYPFYSYVMEAFGPERCMFESNFPVDKECISYGTLWNLFKRIAAKAGLSDAEKTAMFSGTAARAYRLQAP
;
A
#
# COMPACT_ATOMS: atom_id res chain seq x y z
N VAL A 1 7.93 16.95 -9.95
CA VAL A 1 6.53 16.71 -9.57
C VAL A 1 6.00 17.87 -8.75
N ALA A 2 6.56 18.18 -7.56
CA ALA A 2 6.08 19.28 -6.70
C ALA A 2 6.04 20.64 -7.41
N ALA A 3 7.07 20.96 -8.21
CA ALA A 3 7.10 22.18 -9.01
C ALA A 3 5.98 22.23 -10.07
N MET A 4 5.68 21.10 -10.70
CA MET A 4 4.57 20.98 -11.67
C MET A 4 3.20 21.19 -11.00
N SER A 5 3.03 20.65 -9.79
CA SER A 5 1.80 20.84 -9.01
C SER A 5 1.57 22.32 -8.68
N ARG A 6 2.64 23.06 -8.33
CA ARG A 6 2.56 24.51 -8.03
C ARG A 6 2.38 25.40 -9.26
N ALA A 7 2.81 24.93 -10.42
CA ALA A 7 2.83 25.75 -11.64
C ALA A 7 1.44 26.03 -12.26
N GLY A 8 0.38 25.39 -11.74
CA GLY A 8 -1.00 25.57 -12.24
C GLY A 8 -1.20 25.17 -13.71
N LEU A 9 -0.29 24.36 -14.28
CA LEU A 9 -0.31 23.96 -15.69
C LEU A 9 -1.55 23.13 -16.08
N TYR A 10 -2.28 22.65 -15.10
CA TYR A 10 -3.45 21.80 -15.28
C TYR A 10 -4.71 22.43 -14.66
N GLY A 11 -4.79 23.75 -14.61
CA GLY A 11 -5.88 24.49 -14.00
C GLY A 11 -5.95 24.31 -12.49
N ASP A 12 -7.15 24.12 -11.94
CA ASP A 12 -7.38 23.95 -10.50
C ASP A 12 -7.04 22.55 -9.98
N VAL A 13 -6.53 21.67 -10.84
CA VAL A 13 -6.15 20.30 -10.46
C VAL A 13 -4.88 20.30 -9.62
N ARG A 14 -4.98 19.81 -8.38
CA ARG A 14 -3.81 19.56 -7.52
C ARG A 14 -3.19 18.22 -7.86
N LEU A 15 -2.02 18.26 -8.49
CA LEU A 15 -1.25 17.04 -8.76
C LEU A 15 -0.40 16.68 -7.55
N CYS A 16 -0.37 15.37 -7.21
CA CYS A 16 0.56 14.84 -6.21
C CYS A 16 0.46 15.53 -4.85
N THR A 17 -0.74 15.52 -4.27
CA THR A 17 -1.04 16.10 -2.95
C THR A 17 -0.31 15.38 -1.80
N GLY A 18 0.17 14.15 -2.04
CA GLY A 18 1.09 13.41 -1.18
C GLY A 18 2.19 12.78 -2.02
N ILE A 19 3.44 12.96 -1.58
CA ILE A 19 4.62 12.45 -2.28
C ILE A 19 5.40 11.54 -1.33
N PHE A 20 5.76 10.36 -1.82
CA PHE A 20 6.72 9.47 -1.19
C PHE A 20 7.99 9.44 -2.03
N SER A 21 9.12 9.32 -1.37
CA SER A 21 10.40 9.15 -2.03
C SER A 21 11.23 8.05 -1.36
N THR A 22 12.35 7.71 -1.95
CA THR A 22 13.26 6.71 -1.42
C THR A 22 14.39 7.38 -0.65
N VAL A 23 14.61 6.90 0.58
CA VAL A 23 15.78 7.22 1.41
C VAL A 23 16.30 5.91 1.96
N ASP A 24 17.61 5.69 1.92
CA ASP A 24 18.19 4.48 2.50
C ASP A 24 18.32 4.60 4.02
N LEU A 25 17.30 4.12 4.74
CA LEU A 25 17.25 4.14 6.20
C LEU A 25 18.31 3.26 6.86
N ARG A 26 18.96 2.35 6.09
CA ARG A 26 20.06 1.54 6.60
C ARG A 26 21.33 2.37 6.85
N SER A 27 21.35 3.59 6.34
CA SER A 27 22.43 4.55 6.65
C SER A 27 22.33 5.13 8.07
N GLY A 28 21.29 4.78 8.83
CA GLY A 28 21.08 5.29 10.18
C GLY A 28 20.88 6.81 10.19
N GLU A 29 21.41 7.48 11.19
CA GLU A 29 21.33 8.93 11.33
C GLU A 29 21.95 9.69 10.12
N ALA A 30 22.88 9.08 9.40
CA ALA A 30 23.46 9.69 8.20
C ALA A 30 22.44 9.90 7.05
N ALA A 31 21.25 9.30 7.13
CA ALA A 31 20.14 9.56 6.21
C ALA A 31 19.47 10.93 6.44
N GLU A 32 19.66 11.55 7.59
CA GLU A 32 18.94 12.77 8.00
C GLU A 32 19.07 13.94 7.02
N PRO A 33 20.25 14.30 6.51
CA PRO A 33 20.37 15.41 5.54
C PRO A 33 19.56 15.16 4.25
N VAL A 34 19.38 13.88 3.87
CA VAL A 34 18.56 13.51 2.69
C VAL A 34 17.07 13.71 3.00
N VAL A 35 16.62 13.34 4.21
CA VAL A 35 15.25 13.57 4.66
C VAL A 35 14.93 15.07 4.69
N GLU A 36 15.82 15.87 5.26
CA GLU A 36 15.67 17.33 5.31
C GLU A 36 15.61 17.96 3.92
N ALA A 37 16.47 17.51 2.99
CA ALA A 37 16.44 17.97 1.61
C ALA A 37 15.11 17.64 0.91
N GLN A 38 14.53 16.46 1.17
CA GLN A 38 13.21 16.07 0.64
C GLN A 38 12.09 16.96 1.20
N LEU A 39 12.12 17.23 2.49
CA LEU A 39 11.16 18.14 3.15
C LEU A 39 11.27 19.57 2.58
N ALA A 40 12.48 20.07 2.41
CA ALA A 40 12.71 21.39 1.81
C ALA A 40 12.26 21.47 0.33
N ALA A 41 12.36 20.36 -0.41
CA ALA A 41 11.98 20.30 -1.81
C ALA A 41 10.46 20.33 -2.03
N SER A 42 9.65 19.83 -1.06
CA SER A 42 8.21 19.74 -1.24
C SER A 42 7.43 19.72 0.07
N GLU A 43 6.50 20.65 0.24
CA GLU A 43 5.47 20.62 1.30
C GLU A 43 4.53 19.40 1.21
N ASN A 44 4.48 18.71 0.07
CA ASN A 44 3.68 17.51 -0.16
C ASN A 44 4.42 16.22 0.19
N PHE A 45 5.65 16.30 0.67
CA PHE A 45 6.38 15.11 1.12
C PHE A 45 5.72 14.53 2.37
N ARG A 46 5.36 13.23 2.34
CA ARG A 46 4.56 12.58 3.38
C ARG A 46 5.24 11.35 3.97
N GLY A 47 6.19 10.76 3.28
CA GLY A 47 6.80 9.55 3.77
C GLY A 47 7.87 8.96 2.88
N ILE A 48 8.43 7.88 3.35
CA ILE A 48 9.55 7.20 2.74
C ILE A 48 9.12 5.78 2.36
N ARG A 49 9.43 5.39 1.12
CA ARG A 49 9.44 4.00 0.68
C ARG A 49 10.89 3.56 0.55
N SER A 50 11.32 2.63 1.38
CA SER A 50 12.66 2.06 1.29
C SER A 50 12.59 0.54 1.26
N ALA A 51 13.71 -0.08 0.84
CA ALA A 51 13.85 -1.53 0.95
C ALA A 51 13.73 -1.94 2.42
N PHE A 52 12.86 -2.91 2.69
CA PHE A 52 12.72 -3.47 4.03
C PHE A 52 13.97 -4.33 4.33
N PRO A 53 14.68 -4.08 5.43
CA PRO A 53 15.93 -4.77 5.72
C PRO A 53 15.70 -6.24 6.06
N SER A 54 16.76 -7.04 5.99
CA SER A 54 16.73 -8.45 6.41
C SER A 54 16.54 -8.60 7.93
N ASP A 55 17.06 -7.62 8.68
CA ASP A 55 17.00 -7.56 10.14
C ASP A 55 16.78 -6.12 10.64
N LEU A 56 16.24 -6.00 11.84
CA LEU A 56 16.02 -4.71 12.50
C LEU A 56 17.20 -4.32 13.38
N ASN A 57 18.38 -4.18 12.75
CA ASN A 57 19.58 -3.77 13.49
C ASN A 57 19.52 -2.30 13.96
N ASP A 58 20.38 -1.96 14.94
CA ASP A 58 20.38 -0.63 15.56
C ASP A 58 20.60 0.51 14.55
N GLN A 59 21.40 0.29 13.52
CA GLN A 59 21.64 1.30 12.50
C GLN A 59 20.37 1.59 11.69
N PHE A 60 19.64 0.55 11.26
CA PHE A 60 18.36 0.74 10.58
C PHE A 60 17.34 1.40 11.50
N LEU A 61 17.25 0.98 12.78
CA LEU A 61 16.32 1.56 13.74
C LEU A 61 16.63 3.05 14.00
N ALA A 62 17.90 3.46 14.03
CA ALA A 62 18.29 4.87 14.12
C ALA A 62 17.82 5.67 12.89
N GLY A 63 17.97 5.12 11.69
CA GLY A 63 17.43 5.73 10.46
C GLY A 63 15.91 5.77 10.43
N PHE A 64 15.26 4.73 10.93
CA PHE A 64 13.79 4.67 11.00
C PHE A 64 13.22 5.69 11.99
N ALA A 65 13.92 5.98 13.09
CA ALA A 65 13.54 7.00 14.06
C ALA A 65 13.40 8.41 13.45
N LEU A 66 14.06 8.67 12.31
CA LEU A 66 13.88 9.92 11.55
C LEU A 66 12.44 10.09 11.06
N LEU A 67 11.72 8.99 10.76
CA LEU A 67 10.31 9.09 10.34
C LEU A 67 9.46 9.63 11.48
N GLN A 68 9.69 9.18 12.70
CA GLN A 68 9.01 9.71 13.89
C GLN A 68 9.39 11.18 14.11
N LYS A 69 10.70 11.50 14.06
CA LYS A 69 11.22 12.88 14.25
C LYS A 69 10.59 13.87 13.29
N TYR A 70 10.40 13.50 12.03
CA TYR A 70 9.89 14.37 10.97
C TYR A 70 8.41 14.13 10.63
N ASN A 71 7.68 13.35 11.44
CA ASN A 71 6.27 13.00 11.20
C ASN A 71 6.03 12.45 9.78
N LEU A 72 6.84 11.50 9.36
CA LEU A 72 6.75 10.83 8.06
C LEU A 72 6.16 9.44 8.21
N SER A 73 5.42 8.98 7.20
CA SER A 73 4.91 7.61 7.13
C SER A 73 5.94 6.68 6.49
N TYR A 74 5.91 5.42 6.84
CA TYR A 74 6.68 4.37 6.19
C TYR A 74 5.80 3.58 5.21
N ASP A 75 6.15 3.61 3.95
CA ASP A 75 5.44 2.88 2.90
C ASP A 75 6.22 1.58 2.62
N ASN A 76 5.80 0.48 3.25
CA ASN A 76 6.48 -0.81 3.14
C ASN A 76 6.10 -1.52 1.85
N TRP A 77 7.11 -1.92 1.08
CA TRP A 77 6.94 -2.84 -0.03
C TRP A 77 7.87 -4.05 0.11
N SER A 78 7.27 -5.21 0.14
CA SER A 78 7.95 -6.50 -0.03
C SER A 78 7.04 -7.43 -0.82
N PRO A 79 7.53 -8.15 -1.84
CA PRO A 79 6.75 -9.20 -2.49
C PRO A 79 6.55 -10.42 -1.58
N ASP A 80 7.38 -10.57 -0.57
CA ASP A 80 7.41 -11.69 0.38
C ASP A 80 6.59 -11.35 1.62
N PHE A 81 5.40 -11.93 1.74
CA PHE A 81 4.49 -11.73 2.86
C PHE A 81 5.03 -12.31 4.18
N THR A 82 5.96 -13.26 4.13
CA THR A 82 6.56 -13.84 5.34
C THR A 82 7.37 -12.82 6.14
N ARG A 83 7.62 -11.62 5.56
CA ARG A 83 8.27 -10.48 6.21
C ARG A 83 7.33 -9.62 7.08
N LEU A 84 6.01 -9.83 6.99
CA LEU A 84 5.04 -9.04 7.75
C LEU A 84 5.19 -9.15 9.28
N PRO A 85 5.51 -10.30 9.89
CA PRO A 85 5.78 -10.36 11.33
C PRO A 85 6.93 -9.44 11.77
N THR A 86 8.02 -9.37 11.00
CA THR A 86 9.12 -8.42 11.27
C THR A 86 8.67 -6.96 11.10
N LEU A 87 7.78 -6.69 10.14
CA LEU A 87 7.17 -5.37 10.00
C LEU A 87 6.28 -5.01 11.19
N ALA A 88 5.56 -5.98 11.76
CA ALA A 88 4.77 -5.79 12.97
C ALA A 88 5.66 -5.47 14.19
N GLU A 89 6.83 -6.12 14.31
CA GLU A 89 7.81 -5.75 15.34
C GLU A 89 8.28 -4.30 15.20
N LEU A 90 8.55 -3.86 13.98
CA LEU A 90 8.93 -2.47 13.68
C LEU A 90 7.80 -1.50 14.01
N ALA A 91 6.55 -1.82 13.63
CA ALA A 91 5.37 -1.02 13.94
C ALA A 91 5.17 -0.83 15.45
N ASN A 92 5.37 -1.88 16.24
CA ASN A 92 5.28 -1.84 17.69
C ASN A 92 6.41 -1.03 18.35
N LYS A 93 7.61 -1.01 17.74
CA LYS A 93 8.73 -0.18 18.23
C LYS A 93 8.50 1.32 17.95
N PHE A 94 7.75 1.66 16.91
CA PHE A 94 7.49 3.05 16.50
C PHE A 94 5.99 3.30 16.33
N PRO A 95 5.21 3.31 17.45
CA PRO A 95 3.75 3.39 17.40
C PRO A 95 3.22 4.71 16.82
N GLU A 96 4.03 5.77 16.79
CA GLU A 96 3.66 7.07 16.22
C GLU A 96 3.88 7.14 14.71
N VAL A 97 4.62 6.20 14.12
CA VAL A 97 4.85 6.15 12.68
C VAL A 97 3.73 5.36 12.01
N THR A 98 3.02 5.98 11.06
CA THR A 98 2.05 5.27 10.24
C THR A 98 2.79 4.30 9.30
N ILE A 99 2.51 3.02 9.45
CA ILE A 99 3.03 1.94 8.59
C ILE A 99 2.01 1.67 7.50
N ILE A 100 2.38 1.87 6.25
CA ILE A 100 1.53 1.59 5.09
C ILE A 100 2.00 0.28 4.47
N VAL A 101 1.17 -0.74 4.59
CA VAL A 101 1.43 -2.08 4.03
C VAL A 101 0.91 -2.11 2.60
N ASN A 102 1.79 -2.33 1.62
CA ASN A 102 1.38 -2.35 0.22
C ASN A 102 0.84 -3.71 -0.21
N HIS A 103 -0.10 -3.67 -1.15
CA HIS A 103 -0.48 -4.76 -2.05
C HIS A 103 -0.85 -6.06 -1.32
N LEU A 104 -1.87 -5.99 -0.45
CA LEU A 104 -2.36 -7.14 0.34
C LEU A 104 -1.27 -7.81 1.21
N GLY A 105 -0.24 -7.02 1.60
CA GLY A 105 0.85 -7.49 2.45
C GLY A 105 1.96 -8.24 1.72
N GLY A 106 1.88 -8.36 0.41
CA GLY A 106 2.81 -9.10 -0.44
C GLY A 106 2.10 -9.82 -1.56
N GLN A 107 2.85 -10.60 -2.34
CA GLN A 107 2.28 -11.33 -3.46
C GLN A 107 1.83 -12.72 -3.02
N ILE A 108 0.54 -13.01 -3.19
CA ILE A 108 -0.02 -14.35 -3.01
C ILE A 108 -0.68 -14.83 -4.31
N ASP A 109 -0.42 -16.09 -4.68
CA ASP A 109 -1.12 -16.72 -5.79
C ASP A 109 -2.55 -17.07 -5.34
N PRO A 110 -3.59 -16.63 -6.05
CA PRO A 110 -4.96 -17.06 -5.76
C PRO A 110 -5.17 -18.58 -5.84
N ASN A 111 -4.28 -19.30 -6.52
CA ASN A 111 -4.30 -20.77 -6.62
C ASN A 111 -3.33 -21.46 -5.64
N ALA A 112 -2.74 -20.71 -4.70
CA ALA A 112 -1.85 -21.29 -3.69
C ALA A 112 -2.57 -22.37 -2.87
N ASP A 113 -1.80 -23.32 -2.37
CA ASP A 113 -2.33 -24.37 -1.49
C ASP A 113 -2.82 -23.81 -0.14
N GLU A 114 -3.57 -24.62 0.58
CA GLU A 114 -4.17 -24.22 1.87
C GLU A 114 -3.12 -23.84 2.91
N GLU A 115 -1.95 -24.47 2.90
CA GLU A 115 -0.86 -24.19 3.83
C GLU A 115 -0.27 -22.79 3.59
N THR A 116 0.02 -22.46 2.34
CA THR A 116 0.51 -21.13 1.91
C THR A 116 -0.52 -20.03 2.24
N VAL A 117 -1.80 -20.27 1.98
CA VAL A 117 -2.87 -19.32 2.32
C VAL A 117 -2.98 -19.13 3.84
N ALA A 118 -2.88 -20.23 4.62
CA ALA A 118 -2.92 -20.15 6.06
C ALA A 118 -1.70 -19.39 6.63
N GLU A 119 -0.53 -19.57 6.06
CA GLU A 119 0.67 -18.80 6.43
C GLU A 119 0.50 -17.31 6.10
N TRP A 120 0.03 -16.98 4.90
CA TRP A 120 -0.26 -15.59 4.52
C TRP A 120 -1.25 -14.94 5.51
N ARG A 121 -2.32 -15.64 5.89
CA ARG A 121 -3.28 -15.15 6.89
C ARG A 121 -2.62 -14.85 8.23
N ARG A 122 -1.80 -15.76 8.76
CA ARG A 122 -1.06 -15.54 10.01
C ARG A 122 -0.18 -14.28 9.92
N CYS A 123 0.47 -14.07 8.78
CA CYS A 123 1.31 -12.90 8.54
C CYS A 123 0.50 -11.60 8.47
N ILE A 124 -0.68 -11.62 7.82
CA ILE A 124 -1.63 -10.50 7.81
C ILE A 124 -2.11 -10.16 9.22
N ASP A 125 -2.52 -11.16 10.01
CA ASP A 125 -3.00 -10.97 11.37
C ASP A 125 -1.94 -10.30 12.26
N ALA A 126 -0.67 -10.70 12.12
CA ALA A 126 0.42 -10.14 12.89
C ALA A 126 0.55 -8.61 12.68
N VAL A 127 0.46 -8.15 11.45
CA VAL A 127 0.56 -6.71 11.16
C VAL A 127 -0.76 -5.97 11.37
N ALA A 128 -1.90 -6.63 11.17
CA ALA A 128 -3.22 -6.07 11.45
C ALA A 128 -3.44 -5.77 12.95
N ALA A 129 -2.78 -6.52 13.84
CA ALA A 129 -2.78 -6.27 15.27
C ALA A 129 -2.11 -4.94 15.66
N CYS A 130 -1.31 -4.33 14.78
CA CYS A 130 -0.65 -3.04 15.02
C CYS A 130 -1.60 -1.88 14.68
N PRO A 131 -2.00 -1.03 15.66
CA PRO A 131 -3.01 0.02 15.42
C PRO A 131 -2.53 1.12 14.47
N ASN A 132 -1.22 1.31 14.34
CA ASN A 132 -0.59 2.27 13.43
C ASN A 132 -0.35 1.71 12.01
N ALA A 133 -0.77 0.48 11.72
CA ALA A 133 -0.68 -0.11 10.39
C ALA A 133 -1.98 0.09 9.60
N VAL A 134 -1.84 0.47 8.32
CA VAL A 134 -2.91 0.57 7.33
C VAL A 134 -2.55 -0.24 6.09
N MET A 135 -3.54 -0.77 5.39
CA MET A 135 -3.35 -1.68 4.27
C MET A 135 -3.81 -1.06 2.94
N LYS A 136 -2.94 -1.11 1.93
CA LYS A 136 -3.34 -0.88 0.54
C LYS A 136 -3.84 -2.17 -0.08
N THR A 137 -5.07 -2.13 -0.55
CA THR A 137 -5.75 -3.27 -1.14
C THR A 137 -5.80 -3.18 -2.66
N GLY A 138 -4.65 -2.94 -3.28
CA GLY A 138 -4.43 -2.96 -4.72
C GLY A 138 -3.17 -3.74 -5.05
N GLY A 139 -2.77 -3.79 -6.31
CA GLY A 139 -1.53 -4.42 -6.74
C GLY A 139 -1.54 -5.96 -6.75
N ALA A 140 -2.70 -6.60 -6.58
CA ALA A 140 -2.82 -8.06 -6.62
C ALA A 140 -2.54 -8.66 -8.01
N GLN A 141 -2.62 -7.83 -9.05
CA GLN A 141 -2.45 -8.23 -10.45
C GLN A 141 -1.08 -7.87 -11.02
N MET A 142 -0.13 -7.49 -10.16
CA MET A 142 1.21 -7.12 -10.63
C MET A 142 1.92 -8.27 -11.32
N ARG A 143 2.59 -7.95 -12.44
CA ARG A 143 3.39 -8.90 -13.22
C ARG A 143 4.51 -9.57 -12.42
N VAL A 144 5.00 -8.94 -11.37
CA VAL A 144 6.07 -9.48 -10.52
C VAL A 144 5.57 -10.46 -9.46
N GLY A 145 4.25 -10.66 -9.38
CA GLY A 145 3.64 -11.60 -8.45
C GLY A 145 3.61 -13.03 -8.97
N PRO A 146 3.23 -14.00 -8.15
CA PRO A 146 3.18 -15.41 -8.53
C PRO A 146 1.99 -15.76 -9.44
N TRP A 147 0.98 -14.89 -9.59
CA TRP A 147 -0.22 -15.16 -10.37
C TRP A 147 0.04 -15.00 -11.88
N GLU A 148 0.60 -16.04 -12.48
CA GLU A 148 0.98 -16.07 -13.90
C GLU A 148 -0.16 -15.69 -14.87
N PRO A 149 -1.43 -16.11 -14.69
CA PRO A 149 -2.50 -15.71 -15.61
C PRO A 149 -2.67 -14.20 -15.77
N ALA A 150 -2.33 -13.41 -14.76
CA ALA A 150 -2.38 -11.95 -14.86
C ALA A 150 -1.39 -11.39 -15.88
N TYR A 151 -0.25 -12.05 -16.10
CA TYR A 151 0.81 -11.59 -16.99
C TYR A 151 0.42 -11.51 -18.45
N HIS A 152 -0.51 -12.37 -18.87
CA HIS A 152 -0.91 -12.52 -20.25
C HIS A 152 -2.28 -11.89 -20.56
N MET A 153 -2.89 -11.24 -19.58
CA MET A 153 -4.22 -10.65 -19.73
C MET A 153 -4.29 -9.61 -20.87
N HIS A 154 -3.25 -8.83 -21.05
CA HIS A 154 -3.17 -7.83 -22.13
C HIS A 154 -3.05 -8.45 -23.54
N GLN A 155 -2.69 -9.72 -23.63
CA GLN A 155 -2.55 -10.47 -24.90
C GLN A 155 -3.77 -11.33 -25.20
N ALA A 156 -4.72 -11.44 -24.26
CA ALA A 156 -5.90 -12.26 -24.44
C ALA A 156 -6.89 -11.61 -25.43
N ASP A 157 -7.47 -12.40 -26.33
CA ASP A 157 -8.54 -11.95 -27.25
C ASP A 157 -9.76 -11.44 -26.48
N ALA A 158 -10.01 -12.00 -25.28
CA ALA A 158 -11.04 -11.58 -24.36
C ALA A 158 -10.43 -11.40 -22.94
N PRO A 159 -9.92 -10.21 -22.60
CA PRO A 159 -9.39 -9.94 -21.28
C PRO A 159 -10.43 -10.16 -20.18
N MET A 160 -9.97 -10.66 -19.03
CA MET A 160 -10.83 -10.92 -17.88
C MET A 160 -11.55 -9.65 -17.42
N GLY A 161 -12.85 -9.73 -17.23
CA GLY A 161 -13.67 -8.65 -16.70
C GLY A 161 -13.62 -8.53 -15.18
N SER A 162 -14.13 -7.41 -14.64
CA SER A 162 -14.12 -7.13 -13.20
C SER A 162 -14.93 -8.14 -12.35
N GLU A 163 -15.89 -8.84 -12.95
CA GLU A 163 -16.63 -9.92 -12.30
C GLU A 163 -15.74 -11.12 -12.01
N ALA A 164 -15.07 -11.63 -13.04
CA ALA A 164 -14.18 -12.77 -12.91
C ALA A 164 -13.01 -12.48 -11.96
N PHE A 165 -12.41 -11.29 -12.05
CA PHE A 165 -11.41 -10.85 -11.07
C PHE A 165 -11.99 -10.82 -9.64
N CYS A 166 -13.22 -10.36 -9.46
CA CYS A 166 -13.86 -10.33 -8.15
C CYS A 166 -14.05 -11.73 -7.58
N GLU A 167 -14.50 -12.70 -8.36
CA GLU A 167 -14.69 -14.06 -7.87
C GLU A 167 -13.38 -14.70 -7.41
N ILE A 168 -12.29 -14.48 -8.14
CA ILE A 168 -10.97 -15.04 -7.82
C ILE A 168 -10.34 -14.35 -6.60
N LEU A 169 -10.40 -13.02 -6.54
CA LEU A 169 -9.64 -12.24 -5.57
C LEU A 169 -10.41 -11.91 -4.28
N TYR A 170 -11.74 -12.01 -4.30
CA TYR A 170 -12.57 -11.66 -3.15
C TYR A 170 -12.17 -12.34 -1.84
N PRO A 171 -11.79 -13.64 -1.81
CA PRO A 171 -11.37 -14.30 -0.56
C PRO A 171 -10.18 -13.63 0.14
N PHE A 172 -9.26 -13.05 -0.64
CA PHE A 172 -8.08 -12.36 -0.09
C PHE A 172 -8.44 -10.95 0.38
N TYR A 173 -9.23 -10.22 -0.42
CA TYR A 173 -9.70 -8.89 -0.04
C TYR A 173 -10.61 -8.92 1.18
N SER A 174 -11.54 -9.87 1.26
CA SER A 174 -12.43 -10.00 2.41
C SER A 174 -11.67 -10.30 3.69
N TYR A 175 -10.69 -11.20 3.62
CA TYR A 175 -9.85 -11.52 4.77
C TYR A 175 -9.09 -10.30 5.29
N VAL A 176 -8.46 -9.54 4.39
CA VAL A 176 -7.74 -8.33 4.77
C VAL A 176 -8.68 -7.28 5.37
N MET A 177 -9.86 -7.08 4.79
CA MET A 177 -10.87 -6.15 5.32
C MET A 177 -11.38 -6.58 6.69
N GLU A 178 -11.50 -7.90 6.95
CA GLU A 178 -11.87 -8.45 8.26
C GLU A 178 -10.76 -8.22 9.29
N ALA A 179 -9.50 -8.49 8.93
CA ALA A 179 -8.35 -8.40 9.83
C ALA A 179 -8.03 -6.94 10.23
N PHE A 180 -8.04 -6.02 9.27
CA PHE A 180 -7.68 -4.61 9.51
C PHE A 180 -8.88 -3.74 9.90
N GLY A 181 -10.08 -4.10 9.46
CA GLY A 181 -11.24 -3.21 9.41
C GLY A 181 -11.18 -2.27 8.20
N PRO A 182 -12.35 -1.96 7.59
CA PRO A 182 -12.43 -1.09 6.40
C PRO A 182 -11.79 0.29 6.58
N GLU A 183 -11.81 0.83 7.80
CA GLU A 183 -11.24 2.13 8.13
C GLU A 183 -9.72 2.16 8.08
N ARG A 184 -9.06 0.99 8.12
CA ARG A 184 -7.61 0.85 7.96
C ARG A 184 -7.20 0.24 6.63
N CYS A 185 -8.15 0.05 5.72
CA CYS A 185 -7.91 -0.37 4.34
C CYS A 185 -8.10 0.78 3.37
N MET A 186 -7.37 0.77 2.25
CA MET A 186 -7.56 1.73 1.17
C MET A 186 -7.35 1.07 -0.18
N PHE A 187 -8.26 1.31 -1.12
CA PHE A 187 -8.10 0.91 -2.51
C PHE A 187 -7.04 1.77 -3.19
N GLU A 188 -6.23 1.14 -4.01
CA GLU A 188 -5.22 1.81 -4.83
C GLU A 188 -5.16 1.21 -6.22
N SER A 189 -4.85 2.01 -7.22
CA SER A 189 -4.75 1.51 -8.59
C SER A 189 -3.44 0.79 -8.88
N ASN A 190 -2.38 1.10 -8.13
CA ASN A 190 -1.01 0.68 -8.43
C ASN A 190 -0.57 0.99 -9.90
N PHE A 191 -1.23 2.00 -10.54
CA PHE A 191 -0.89 2.40 -11.90
C PHE A 191 0.37 3.28 -11.92
N PRO A 192 1.26 3.10 -12.89
CA PRO A 192 1.06 2.30 -14.13
C PRO A 192 1.45 0.82 -14.02
N VAL A 193 1.88 0.29 -12.87
CA VAL A 193 2.40 -1.08 -12.75
C VAL A 193 1.35 -2.11 -13.17
N ASP A 194 0.13 -2.03 -12.64
CA ASP A 194 -0.95 -2.97 -12.96
C ASP A 194 -1.54 -2.80 -14.37
N LYS A 195 -1.15 -1.75 -15.12
CA LYS A 195 -1.69 -1.48 -16.46
C LYS A 195 -1.46 -2.63 -17.45
N GLU A 196 -0.40 -3.40 -17.25
CA GLU A 196 -0.11 -4.55 -18.11
C GLU A 196 -1.12 -5.69 -17.93
N CYS A 197 -1.74 -5.79 -16.76
CA CYS A 197 -2.60 -6.92 -16.40
C CYS A 197 -4.08 -6.55 -16.37
N ILE A 198 -4.42 -5.30 -16.07
CA ILE A 198 -5.81 -4.87 -15.92
C ILE A 198 -6.00 -3.43 -16.40
N SER A 199 -7.12 -3.12 -17.07
CA SER A 199 -7.44 -1.75 -17.40
C SER A 199 -7.85 -0.95 -16.15
N TYR A 200 -7.62 0.36 -16.15
CA TYR A 200 -7.99 1.24 -15.05
C TYR A 200 -9.49 1.16 -14.72
N GLY A 201 -10.34 1.15 -15.74
CA GLY A 201 -11.80 1.05 -15.55
C GLY A 201 -12.20 -0.31 -14.97
N THR A 202 -11.60 -1.42 -15.44
CA THR A 202 -11.87 -2.76 -14.91
C THR A 202 -11.45 -2.87 -13.45
N LEU A 203 -10.29 -2.31 -13.08
CA LEU A 203 -9.78 -2.30 -11.71
C LEU A 203 -10.73 -1.58 -10.74
N TRP A 204 -11.17 -0.36 -11.09
CA TRP A 204 -12.11 0.37 -10.23
C TRP A 204 -13.50 -0.29 -10.15
N ASN A 205 -13.94 -0.95 -11.22
CA ASN A 205 -15.15 -1.76 -11.17
C ASN A 205 -14.96 -3.01 -10.30
N LEU A 206 -13.78 -3.63 -10.30
CA LEU A 206 -13.43 -4.72 -9.37
C LEU A 206 -13.58 -4.25 -7.92
N PHE A 207 -12.99 -3.11 -7.54
CA PHE A 207 -13.10 -2.58 -6.18
C PHE A 207 -14.55 -2.27 -5.77
N LYS A 208 -15.34 -1.70 -6.66
CA LYS A 208 -16.78 -1.49 -6.42
C LYS A 208 -17.53 -2.80 -6.20
N ARG A 209 -17.21 -3.86 -6.96
CA ARG A 209 -17.80 -5.19 -6.79
C ARG A 209 -17.37 -5.84 -5.46
N ILE A 210 -16.09 -5.74 -5.09
CA ILE A 210 -15.58 -6.21 -3.81
C ILE A 210 -16.33 -5.52 -2.66
N ALA A 211 -16.43 -4.19 -2.69
CA ALA A 211 -17.13 -3.42 -1.67
C ALA A 211 -18.62 -3.78 -1.57
N ALA A 212 -19.29 -4.03 -2.71
CA ALA A 212 -20.68 -4.46 -2.74
C ALA A 212 -20.85 -5.88 -2.22
N LYS A 213 -20.00 -6.82 -2.64
CA LYS A 213 -20.02 -8.24 -2.21
C LYS A 213 -19.74 -8.38 -0.71
N ALA A 214 -18.86 -7.53 -0.15
CA ALA A 214 -18.59 -7.45 1.28
C ALA A 214 -19.70 -6.77 2.09
N GLY A 215 -20.70 -6.19 1.44
CA GLY A 215 -21.81 -5.50 2.12
C GLY A 215 -21.38 -4.24 2.86
N LEU A 216 -20.31 -3.57 2.41
CA LEU A 216 -19.80 -2.37 3.09
C LEU A 216 -20.86 -1.26 3.10
N SER A 217 -20.98 -0.62 4.27
CA SER A 217 -21.78 0.60 4.42
C SER A 217 -21.19 1.77 3.62
N ASP A 218 -21.93 2.84 3.43
CA ASP A 218 -21.44 4.01 2.70
C ASP A 218 -20.28 4.72 3.43
N ALA A 219 -20.23 4.66 4.77
CA ALA A 219 -19.11 5.17 5.56
C ALA A 219 -17.84 4.34 5.31
N GLU A 220 -17.93 3.02 5.32
CA GLU A 220 -16.81 2.12 5.04
C GLU A 220 -16.32 2.23 3.60
N LYS A 221 -17.25 2.36 2.63
CA LYS A 221 -16.85 2.66 1.23
C LYS A 221 -16.10 3.98 1.15
N THR A 222 -16.60 5.03 1.80
CA THR A 222 -15.92 6.34 1.84
C THR A 222 -14.52 6.20 2.46
N ALA A 223 -14.37 5.43 3.54
CA ALA A 223 -13.06 5.15 4.13
C ALA A 223 -12.13 4.49 3.11
N MET A 224 -12.54 3.37 2.51
CA MET A 224 -11.68 2.60 1.60
C MET A 224 -11.37 3.31 0.28
N PHE A 225 -12.31 4.08 -0.29
CA PHE A 225 -12.09 4.77 -1.57
C PHE A 225 -11.32 6.10 -1.43
N SER A 226 -11.28 6.71 -0.24
CA SER A 226 -10.62 8.01 -0.05
C SER A 226 -10.18 8.33 1.38
N GLY A 227 -11.03 8.07 2.38
CA GLY A 227 -10.85 8.56 3.74
C GLY A 227 -9.60 8.03 4.42
N THR A 228 -9.32 6.73 4.28
CA THR A 228 -8.12 6.11 4.86
C THR A 228 -6.84 6.66 4.23
N ALA A 229 -6.82 6.84 2.90
CA ALA A 229 -5.69 7.48 2.23
C ALA A 229 -5.51 8.93 2.70
N ALA A 230 -6.61 9.69 2.82
CA ALA A 230 -6.55 11.07 3.30
C ALA A 230 -5.93 11.17 4.71
N ARG A 231 -6.29 10.28 5.62
CA ARG A 231 -5.69 10.21 6.97
C ARG A 231 -4.25 9.74 6.94
N ALA A 232 -3.96 8.60 6.29
CA ALA A 232 -2.64 7.98 6.31
C ALA A 232 -1.57 8.88 5.66
N TYR A 233 -1.93 9.62 4.63
CA TYR A 233 -1.06 10.55 3.93
C TYR A 233 -1.21 12.00 4.36
N ARG A 234 -2.08 12.29 5.34
CA ARG A 234 -2.35 13.65 5.84
C ARG A 234 -2.67 14.61 4.67
N LEU A 235 -3.54 14.17 3.77
CA LEU A 235 -3.98 14.96 2.63
C LEU A 235 -4.99 16.00 3.11
N GLN A 236 -4.90 17.21 2.55
CA GLN A 236 -5.95 18.20 2.73
C GLN A 236 -7.20 17.70 1.99
N ALA A 237 -8.35 17.79 2.64
CA ALA A 237 -9.62 17.56 1.95
C ALA A 237 -9.74 18.50 0.74
N PRO A 238 -10.33 18.02 -0.36
CA PRO A 238 -10.58 18.87 -1.53
C PRO A 238 -11.55 20.01 -1.20
#